data_28d15ba44b2021567e8ee703c7a19837
#
_entry.id   28d15ba44b2021567e8ee703c7a19837
#
_cell.length_a   1.000
_cell.length_b   1.000
_cell.length_c   1.000
_cell.angle_alpha   90.00
_cell.angle_beta   90.00
_cell.angle_gamma   90.00
#
_symmetry.space_group_name_H-M   'P 1'
#
loop_
_entity.id
_entity.type
_entity.pdbx_description
1 polymer ?
#
loop_
_entity_poly.entity_id
_entity_poly.type
_entity_poly.pdbx_seq_one_letter_code
_entity_poly.pdbx_strand_id
1 'polypeptide(L)'
;MNATNTAARKATWAVPAVLILLSLLFRLPSLVEGGGFGRLVSPSLDAALLALAVCLYTWAGLPGFTVVGAVLALLGVTVLSFQAADALIPLFFNRPFELFTDITYLPDLYALLRDTMSGWMFYAGLILLVAGLGGLGVGLYAGFRHLRRGFQDRTVRYGFLILLAVLVVLDLTTQVRFTANTAVPRMAEEAGKIAKKEQFVQEQQEAFSRQVQDSSRVMRPLEGLEGADVYLFIVESYGYTLYSEPMHFSLIEPELRQFQNRLTREGFRIASTFLDSPAFGGNSWLSDSTLATGVRIDNEAAYDLLHESDVKPIAQFFNEIGYRTVVAMPATTYAWPEGEFYRFEQKYYYKDFDYEGPNLKWAPMTDQYVVDFIHRNEVQGASQPLFIQYVMISSHYPFNMIPRFFEDWSQIGDGSIYHREDSVNVLPIKPGNQTAGAEGFVAAMAYELKLIREYLSNFVEGEALIIVVGDHQPYSGITGKNKPRSVPLHVISRRSDFVTPFVDRGYSEGLIPRQELPHAGLETFLPSLLESFSSVELASDPRSAAVKAGRATN
;
A
#
# COMPACT_ATOMS: atom_id res chain seq x y z
N MET A 1 9.58 61.48 21.78
CA MET A 1 10.27 60.28 22.33
C MET A 1 9.34 59.14 22.79
N ASN A 2 8.01 59.28 22.85
CA ASN A 2 7.15 58.25 23.47
C ASN A 2 6.56 57.17 22.52
N ALA A 3 6.42 57.43 21.23
CA ALA A 3 5.77 56.46 20.32
C ALA A 3 6.69 55.28 19.89
N THR A 4 7.97 55.55 19.73
CA THR A 4 8.99 54.51 19.38
C THR A 4 9.25 53.56 20.55
N ASN A 5 9.23 54.05 21.79
CA ASN A 5 9.39 53.22 22.99
C ASN A 5 8.19 52.30 23.26
N THR A 6 6.98 52.76 22.92
CA THR A 6 5.75 51.97 23.09
C THR A 6 5.66 50.85 22.04
N ALA A 7 6.09 51.09 20.79
CA ALA A 7 6.15 50.10 19.75
C ALA A 7 7.20 49.01 20.01
N ALA A 8 8.37 49.42 20.50
CA ALA A 8 9.43 48.48 20.90
C ALA A 8 9.01 47.59 22.08
N ARG A 9 8.38 48.18 23.11
CA ARG A 9 7.81 47.39 24.24
C ARG A 9 6.72 46.42 23.80
N LYS A 10 5.82 46.81 22.91
CA LYS A 10 4.79 45.87 22.37
C LYS A 10 5.42 44.75 21.58
N ALA A 11 6.51 44.96 20.87
CA ALA A 11 7.22 43.92 20.12
C ALA A 11 7.90 42.90 21.05
N THR A 12 8.45 43.35 22.19
CA THR A 12 9.10 42.43 23.17
C THR A 12 8.11 41.47 23.83
N TRP A 13 6.90 41.93 24.17
CA TRP A 13 5.87 41.09 24.76
C TRP A 13 5.25 40.08 23.79
N ALA A 14 5.34 40.31 22.48
CA ALA A 14 4.80 39.41 21.48
C ALA A 14 5.75 38.23 21.14
N VAL A 15 7.05 38.31 21.52
CA VAL A 15 8.02 37.22 21.20
C VAL A 15 7.61 35.86 21.80
N PRO A 16 7.23 35.73 23.08
CA PRO A 16 6.79 34.45 23.63
C PRO A 16 5.57 33.89 22.88
N ALA A 17 4.60 34.74 22.56
CA ALA A 17 3.41 34.32 21.81
C ALA A 17 3.76 33.79 20.41
N VAL A 18 4.66 34.47 19.69
CA VAL A 18 5.12 34.01 18.36
C VAL A 18 5.88 32.68 18.47
N LEU A 19 6.75 32.53 19.47
CA LEU A 19 7.47 31.27 19.70
C LEU A 19 6.52 30.11 20.02
N ILE A 20 5.50 30.35 20.83
CA ILE A 20 4.47 29.35 21.15
C ILE A 20 3.69 28.99 19.88
N LEU A 21 3.22 29.98 19.11
CA LEU A 21 2.49 29.74 17.87
C LEU A 21 3.32 28.96 16.84
N LEU A 22 4.59 29.32 16.67
CA LEU A 22 5.50 28.56 15.80
C LEU A 22 5.68 27.13 16.32
N SER A 23 5.90 26.95 17.62
CA SER A 23 6.03 25.62 18.20
C SER A 23 4.78 24.78 17.99
N LEU A 24 3.60 25.32 18.23
CA LEU A 24 2.33 24.62 17.97
C LEU A 24 2.18 24.26 16.50
N LEU A 25 2.47 25.18 15.58
CA LEU A 25 2.40 24.96 14.14
C LEU A 25 3.27 23.77 13.72
N PHE A 26 4.54 23.73 14.16
CA PHE A 26 5.47 22.64 13.84
C PHE A 26 5.15 21.31 14.59
N ARG A 27 4.16 21.34 15.49
CA ARG A 27 3.67 20.14 16.17
C ARG A 27 2.36 19.60 15.60
N LEU A 28 1.68 20.35 14.72
CA LEU A 28 0.42 19.88 14.11
C LEU A 28 0.54 18.50 13.44
N PRO A 29 1.59 18.19 12.66
CA PRO A 29 1.72 16.87 12.05
C PRO A 29 1.72 15.73 13.06
N SER A 30 2.23 15.93 14.28
CA SER A 30 2.24 14.89 15.31
C SER A 30 0.87 14.47 15.86
N LEU A 31 -0.18 15.24 15.60
CA LEU A 31 -1.55 14.84 15.94
C LEU A 31 -2.00 13.62 15.12
N VAL A 32 -1.52 13.53 13.89
CA VAL A 32 -1.82 12.43 12.96
C VAL A 32 -1.21 11.11 13.45
N GLU A 33 -0.08 11.18 14.16
CA GLU A 33 0.58 10.00 14.74
C GLU A 33 -0.15 9.36 15.92
N GLY A 34 -1.31 9.89 16.33
CA GLY A 34 -2.13 9.34 17.42
C GLY A 34 -1.64 9.70 18.83
N GLY A 35 -0.78 10.71 18.96
CA GLY A 35 -0.17 11.10 20.24
C GLY A 35 -1.02 11.95 21.19
N GLY A 36 -2.25 12.27 20.82
CA GLY A 36 -3.13 13.12 21.60
C GLY A 36 -2.65 14.57 21.78
N PHE A 37 -3.49 15.43 22.37
CA PHE A 37 -3.17 16.84 22.59
C PHE A 37 -1.94 17.10 23.47
N GLY A 38 -1.54 16.14 24.31
CA GLY A 38 -0.34 16.27 25.15
C GLY A 38 0.96 16.47 24.35
N ARG A 39 1.05 15.93 23.14
CA ARG A 39 2.22 16.11 22.26
C ARG A 39 2.35 17.53 21.68
N LEU A 40 1.26 18.28 21.60
CA LEU A 40 1.31 19.68 21.15
C LEU A 40 2.01 20.62 22.14
N VAL A 41 2.03 20.25 23.43
CA VAL A 41 2.58 21.09 24.49
C VAL A 41 4.12 21.05 24.53
N SER A 42 4.75 20.00 23.99
CA SER A 42 6.21 19.91 23.92
C SER A 42 6.78 20.94 22.92
N PRO A 43 7.76 21.76 23.31
CA PRO A 43 8.39 22.72 22.39
C PRO A 43 8.94 22.04 21.14
N SER A 44 8.69 22.62 19.95
CA SER A 44 9.27 22.15 18.70
C SER A 44 10.71 22.60 18.56
N LEU A 45 11.64 21.66 18.41
CA LEU A 45 13.04 21.95 18.19
C LEU A 45 13.25 22.61 16.80
N ASP A 46 12.49 22.22 15.79
CA ASP A 46 12.57 22.83 14.44
C ASP A 46 12.18 24.33 14.47
N ALA A 47 11.08 24.65 15.18
CA ALA A 47 10.70 26.05 15.40
C ALA A 47 11.77 26.83 16.18
N ALA A 48 12.37 26.19 17.19
CA ALA A 48 13.44 26.79 18.00
C ALA A 48 14.72 27.04 17.17
N LEU A 49 15.11 26.12 16.28
CA LEU A 49 16.26 26.28 15.38
C LEU A 49 16.04 27.43 14.39
N LEU A 50 14.85 27.56 13.80
CA LEU A 50 14.51 28.68 12.92
C LEU A 50 14.51 30.01 13.69
N ALA A 51 13.96 30.05 14.90
CA ALA A 51 14.01 31.22 15.78
C ALA A 51 15.46 31.57 16.18
N LEU A 52 16.31 30.56 16.43
CA LEU A 52 17.73 30.76 16.70
C LEU A 52 18.46 31.39 15.52
N ALA A 53 18.17 30.96 14.30
CA ALA A 53 18.73 31.57 13.09
C ALA A 53 18.36 33.07 12.98
N VAL A 54 17.09 33.43 13.26
CA VAL A 54 16.65 34.84 13.32
C VAL A 54 17.36 35.60 14.43
N CYS A 55 17.55 34.96 15.61
CA CYS A 55 18.24 35.56 16.76
C CYS A 55 19.71 35.86 16.43
N LEU A 56 20.44 34.92 15.87
CA LEU A 56 21.85 35.05 15.48
C LEU A 56 22.03 36.08 14.37
N TYR A 57 21.16 36.07 13.37
CA TYR A 57 21.14 37.07 12.30
C TYR A 57 20.96 38.49 12.87
N THR A 58 20.01 38.63 13.81
CA THR A 58 19.73 39.91 14.45
C THR A 58 20.91 40.37 15.33
N TRP A 59 21.55 39.41 16.02
CA TRP A 59 22.73 39.68 16.85
C TRP A 59 23.93 40.15 16.01
N ALA A 60 24.14 39.53 14.85
CA ALA A 60 25.22 39.92 13.94
C ALA A 60 24.99 41.30 13.25
N GLY A 61 23.80 41.88 13.42
CA GLY A 61 23.49 43.22 12.85
C GLY A 61 23.46 43.25 11.30
N LEU A 62 23.26 42.13 10.64
CA LEU A 62 23.34 42.01 9.20
C LEU A 62 22.18 42.73 8.48
N PRO A 63 22.42 43.37 7.32
CA PRO A 63 21.38 44.01 6.51
C PRO A 63 20.64 43.01 5.64
N GLY A 64 19.46 43.37 5.10
CA GLY A 64 18.78 42.55 4.06
C GLY A 64 17.91 41.42 4.60
N PHE A 65 17.33 41.56 5.79
CA PHE A 65 16.45 40.54 6.41
C PHE A 65 15.29 40.11 5.51
N THR A 66 14.85 40.94 4.57
CA THR A 66 13.74 40.54 3.67
C THR A 66 14.06 39.26 2.92
N VAL A 67 15.28 39.16 2.38
CA VAL A 67 15.71 37.95 1.65
C VAL A 67 15.92 36.78 2.62
N VAL A 68 16.67 37.01 3.71
CA VAL A 68 16.96 35.95 4.68
C VAL A 68 15.67 35.45 5.37
N GLY A 69 14.77 36.37 5.73
CA GLY A 69 13.47 36.01 6.30
C GLY A 69 12.59 35.22 5.33
N ALA A 70 12.64 35.56 4.03
CA ALA A 70 11.94 34.78 3.01
C ALA A 70 12.54 33.35 2.84
N VAL A 71 13.88 33.25 2.84
CA VAL A 71 14.57 31.95 2.79
C VAL A 71 14.23 31.11 4.02
N LEU A 72 14.24 31.67 5.22
CA LEU A 72 13.86 30.98 6.45
C LEU A 72 12.38 30.55 6.42
N ALA A 73 11.49 31.40 5.86
CA ALA A 73 10.08 31.03 5.71
C ALA A 73 9.91 29.87 4.73
N LEU A 74 10.61 29.89 3.59
CA LEU A 74 10.61 28.77 2.65
C LEU A 74 11.13 27.49 3.29
N LEU A 75 12.25 27.56 4.03
CA LEU A 75 12.77 26.43 4.78
C LEU A 75 11.76 25.91 5.80
N GLY A 76 11.06 26.81 6.50
CA GLY A 76 10.00 26.44 7.44
C GLY A 76 8.84 25.71 6.77
N VAL A 77 8.39 26.17 5.57
CA VAL A 77 7.38 25.47 4.77
C VAL A 77 7.88 24.08 4.37
N THR A 78 9.13 23.96 3.91
CA THR A 78 9.74 22.68 3.53
C THR A 78 9.79 21.70 4.70
N VAL A 79 10.22 22.14 5.88
CA VAL A 79 10.26 21.30 7.09
C VAL A 79 8.86 20.84 7.48
N LEU A 80 7.87 21.74 7.46
CA LEU A 80 6.48 21.39 7.77
C LEU A 80 5.88 20.39 6.76
N SER A 81 6.16 20.59 5.46
CA SER A 81 5.72 19.66 4.42
C SER A 81 6.35 18.28 4.61
N PHE A 82 7.65 18.25 4.92
CA PHE A 82 8.35 17.00 5.23
C PHE A 82 7.75 16.29 6.45
N GLN A 83 7.53 17.02 7.55
CA GLN A 83 6.90 16.46 8.76
C GLN A 83 5.48 15.95 8.48
N ALA A 84 4.71 16.65 7.64
CA ALA A 84 3.38 16.21 7.25
C ALA A 84 3.45 14.90 6.46
N ALA A 85 4.36 14.78 5.52
CA ALA A 85 4.57 13.54 4.76
C ALA A 85 5.05 12.40 5.67
N ASP A 86 6.03 12.65 6.55
CA ASP A 86 6.57 11.67 7.50
C ASP A 86 5.52 11.20 8.53
N ALA A 87 4.50 12.01 8.80
CA ALA A 87 3.37 11.63 9.66
C ALA A 87 2.25 10.91 8.88
N LEU A 88 2.01 11.27 7.63
CA LEU A 88 0.88 10.74 6.83
C LEU A 88 1.23 9.42 6.13
N ILE A 89 2.39 9.31 5.51
CA ILE A 89 2.78 8.12 4.74
C ILE A 89 2.68 6.82 5.56
N PRO A 90 3.18 6.75 6.82
CA PRO A 90 3.04 5.55 7.62
C PRO A 90 1.60 5.13 7.93
N LEU A 91 0.64 6.06 7.84
CA LEU A 91 -0.79 5.73 8.04
C LEU A 91 -1.39 4.96 6.88
N PHE A 92 -0.88 5.17 5.68
CA PHE A 92 -1.39 4.50 4.50
C PHE A 92 -0.55 3.25 4.19
N PHE A 93 0.76 3.39 4.15
CA PHE A 93 1.69 2.38 3.62
C PHE A 93 2.46 1.61 4.69
N ASN A 94 2.24 1.88 5.99
CA ASN A 94 2.92 1.20 7.13
C ASN A 94 4.46 1.13 6.97
N ARG A 95 5.04 2.14 6.33
CA ARG A 95 6.49 2.35 6.17
C ARG A 95 6.85 3.81 6.43
N PRO A 96 8.09 4.13 6.78
CA PRO A 96 8.53 5.51 6.89
C PRO A 96 8.43 6.22 5.53
N PHE A 97 8.29 7.55 5.57
CA PHE A 97 8.40 8.39 4.40
C PHE A 97 9.82 8.36 3.85
N GLU A 98 9.97 8.15 2.55
CA GLU A 98 11.23 8.15 1.82
C GLU A 98 11.15 9.10 0.63
N LEU A 99 11.75 10.28 0.77
CA LEU A 99 11.61 11.36 -0.21
C LEU A 99 11.99 10.92 -1.62
N PHE A 100 13.05 10.13 -1.76
CA PHE A 100 13.54 9.66 -3.07
C PHE A 100 12.52 8.73 -3.76
N THR A 101 11.95 7.80 -3.01
CA THR A 101 10.94 6.85 -3.52
C THR A 101 9.58 7.51 -3.67
N ASP A 102 9.12 8.28 -2.66
CA ASP A 102 7.76 8.81 -2.65
C ASP A 102 7.53 9.93 -3.68
N ILE A 103 8.59 10.63 -4.10
CA ILE A 103 8.49 11.66 -5.14
C ILE A 103 8.17 11.05 -6.53
N THR A 104 8.53 9.80 -6.77
CA THR A 104 8.25 9.11 -8.03
C THR A 104 6.76 8.80 -8.21
N TYR A 105 6.00 8.70 -7.12
CA TYR A 105 4.54 8.49 -7.15
C TYR A 105 3.72 9.78 -7.37
N LEU A 106 4.35 10.95 -7.42
CA LEU A 106 3.60 12.21 -7.63
C LEU A 106 2.85 12.29 -8.97
N PRO A 107 3.40 11.79 -10.10
CA PRO A 107 2.65 11.73 -11.36
C PRO A 107 1.41 10.85 -11.27
N ASP A 108 1.51 9.70 -10.61
CA ASP A 108 0.41 8.75 -10.44
C ASP A 108 -0.66 9.31 -9.51
N LEU A 109 -0.26 9.93 -8.41
CA LEU A 109 -1.17 10.66 -7.52
C LEU A 109 -1.89 11.80 -8.27
N TYR A 110 -1.18 12.54 -9.12
CA TYR A 110 -1.78 13.58 -9.95
C TYR A 110 -2.82 12.99 -10.91
N ALA A 111 -2.48 11.93 -11.64
CA ALA A 111 -3.38 11.25 -12.59
C ALA A 111 -4.62 10.73 -11.84
N LEU A 112 -4.40 10.06 -10.73
CA LEU A 112 -5.44 9.51 -9.86
C LEU A 112 -6.42 10.58 -9.38
N LEU A 113 -5.94 11.67 -8.82
CA LEU A 113 -6.77 12.77 -8.32
C LEU A 113 -7.53 13.46 -9.47
N ARG A 114 -6.89 13.64 -10.63
CA ARG A 114 -7.53 14.22 -11.82
C ARG A 114 -8.67 13.35 -12.33
N ASP A 115 -8.49 12.04 -12.36
CA ASP A 115 -9.45 11.10 -12.97
C ASP A 115 -10.59 10.73 -12.01
N THR A 116 -10.38 10.85 -10.70
CA THR A 116 -11.39 10.53 -9.67
C THR A 116 -12.21 11.73 -9.19
N MET A 117 -11.65 12.95 -9.30
CA MET A 117 -12.35 14.16 -8.89
C MET A 117 -13.04 14.84 -10.07
N SER A 118 -14.19 15.47 -9.84
CA SER A 118 -14.75 16.37 -10.86
C SER A 118 -13.74 17.48 -11.18
N GLY A 119 -13.58 17.86 -12.46
CA GLY A 119 -12.52 18.76 -12.91
C GLY A 119 -12.44 20.06 -12.10
N TRP A 120 -13.60 20.68 -11.72
CA TRP A 120 -13.59 21.89 -10.91
C TRP A 120 -13.07 21.64 -9.48
N MET A 121 -13.38 20.48 -8.87
CA MET A 121 -12.89 20.13 -7.52
C MET A 121 -11.38 19.91 -7.53
N PHE A 122 -10.86 19.26 -8.56
CA PHE A 122 -9.42 19.05 -8.72
C PHE A 122 -8.66 20.39 -8.77
N TYR A 123 -9.08 21.31 -9.66
CA TYR A 123 -8.42 22.63 -9.78
C TYR A 123 -8.62 23.50 -8.52
N ALA A 124 -9.80 23.44 -7.91
CA ALA A 124 -10.04 24.15 -6.64
C ALA A 124 -9.14 23.61 -5.52
N GLY A 125 -8.96 22.29 -5.42
CA GLY A 125 -8.04 21.65 -4.47
C GLY A 125 -6.59 22.09 -4.69
N LEU A 126 -6.13 22.12 -5.93
CA LEU A 126 -4.78 22.57 -6.28
C LEU A 126 -4.57 24.07 -5.93
N ILE A 127 -5.54 24.91 -6.24
CA ILE A 127 -5.49 26.35 -5.87
C ILE A 127 -5.45 26.51 -4.36
N LEU A 128 -6.27 25.77 -3.61
CA LEU A 128 -6.27 25.83 -2.14
C LEU A 128 -4.95 25.34 -1.55
N LEU A 129 -4.34 24.32 -2.11
CA LEU A 129 -3.02 23.82 -1.70
C LEU A 129 -1.95 24.90 -1.89
N VAL A 130 -1.87 25.50 -3.09
CA VAL A 130 -0.89 26.55 -3.41
C VAL A 130 -1.12 27.80 -2.55
N ALA A 131 -2.38 28.22 -2.39
CA ALA A 131 -2.73 29.35 -1.54
C ALA A 131 -2.43 29.07 -0.06
N GLY A 132 -2.68 27.84 0.41
CA GLY A 132 -2.35 27.41 1.78
C GLY A 132 -0.85 27.44 2.06
N LEU A 133 -0.03 26.86 1.17
CA LEU A 133 1.43 26.88 1.28
C LEU A 133 1.98 28.31 1.19
N GLY A 134 1.45 29.13 0.27
CA GLY A 134 1.81 30.55 0.15
C GLY A 134 1.43 31.33 1.40
N GLY A 135 0.21 31.16 1.90
CA GLY A 135 -0.26 31.80 3.14
C GLY A 135 0.56 31.39 4.37
N LEU A 136 0.94 30.11 4.45
CA LEU A 136 1.84 29.59 5.48
C LEU A 136 3.22 30.28 5.40
N GLY A 137 3.79 30.41 4.20
CA GLY A 137 5.07 31.09 3.98
C GLY A 137 5.01 32.57 4.40
N VAL A 138 3.95 33.29 4.04
CA VAL A 138 3.71 34.68 4.46
C VAL A 138 3.57 34.79 5.97
N GLY A 139 2.83 33.86 6.61
CA GLY A 139 2.67 33.80 8.06
C GLY A 139 3.98 33.56 8.80
N LEU A 140 4.80 32.60 8.33
CA LEU A 140 6.14 32.34 8.87
C LEU A 140 7.06 33.56 8.71
N TYR A 141 7.08 34.16 7.55
CA TYR A 141 7.85 35.38 7.30
C TYR A 141 7.44 36.52 8.25
N ALA A 142 6.14 36.74 8.43
CA ALA A 142 5.62 37.74 9.37
C ALA A 142 6.03 37.45 10.81
N GLY A 143 5.97 36.18 11.22
CA GLY A 143 6.45 35.68 12.51
C GLY A 143 7.95 35.96 12.71
N PHE A 144 8.79 35.60 11.73
CA PHE A 144 10.23 35.86 11.78
C PHE A 144 10.58 37.34 11.80
N ARG A 145 9.85 38.15 11.04
CA ARG A 145 9.99 39.61 11.09
C ARG A 145 9.65 40.17 12.49
N HIS A 146 8.67 39.57 13.16
CA HIS A 146 8.29 39.93 14.52
C HIS A 146 9.36 39.51 15.54
N LEU A 147 9.86 38.28 15.45
CA LEU A 147 10.97 37.77 16.27
C LEU A 147 12.22 38.66 16.11
N ARG A 148 12.60 39.04 14.88
CA ARG A 148 13.72 39.94 14.62
C ARG A 148 13.60 41.25 15.39
N ARG A 149 12.40 41.87 15.38
CA ARG A 149 12.16 43.12 16.11
C ARG A 149 12.32 42.94 17.62
N GLY A 150 11.80 41.81 18.15
CA GLY A 150 11.93 41.49 19.58
C GLY A 150 13.36 41.19 20.02
N PHE A 151 14.13 40.44 19.19
CA PHE A 151 15.53 40.12 19.46
C PHE A 151 16.52 41.31 19.32
N GLN A 152 16.07 42.50 18.90
CA GLN A 152 16.84 43.72 19.03
C GLN A 152 17.04 44.10 20.51
N ASP A 153 16.10 43.71 21.37
CA ASP A 153 16.25 43.85 22.82
C ASP A 153 17.20 42.76 23.37
N ARG A 154 18.26 43.20 24.06
CA ARG A 154 19.28 42.29 24.60
C ARG A 154 18.69 41.31 25.63
N THR A 155 17.77 41.80 26.48
CA THR A 155 17.16 40.98 27.55
C THR A 155 16.34 39.82 26.93
N VAL A 156 15.52 40.11 25.91
CA VAL A 156 14.71 39.12 25.20
C VAL A 156 15.61 38.11 24.49
N ARG A 157 16.66 38.58 23.85
CA ARG A 157 17.62 37.75 23.13
C ARG A 157 18.36 36.78 24.06
N TYR A 158 18.93 37.27 25.16
CA TYR A 158 19.62 36.42 26.12
C TYR A 158 18.65 35.50 26.87
N GLY A 159 17.43 35.95 27.19
CA GLY A 159 16.39 35.12 27.80
C GLY A 159 16.02 33.94 26.90
N PHE A 160 15.87 34.15 25.58
CA PHE A 160 15.63 33.08 24.61
C PHE A 160 16.80 32.08 24.52
N LEU A 161 18.05 32.57 24.44
CA LEU A 161 19.24 31.72 24.37
C LEU A 161 19.43 30.88 25.63
N ILE A 162 19.19 31.45 26.82
CA ILE A 162 19.24 30.73 28.11
C ILE A 162 18.14 29.66 28.13
N LEU A 163 16.91 30.00 27.77
CA LEU A 163 15.80 29.03 27.73
C LEU A 163 16.12 27.85 26.81
N LEU A 164 16.63 28.15 25.61
CA LEU A 164 17.01 27.12 24.65
C LEU A 164 18.14 26.23 25.18
N ALA A 165 19.17 26.84 25.80
CA ALA A 165 20.26 26.09 26.40
C ALA A 165 19.77 25.18 27.56
N VAL A 166 18.85 25.68 28.39
CA VAL A 166 18.26 24.90 29.48
C VAL A 166 17.47 23.70 28.92
N LEU A 167 16.64 23.90 27.87
CA LEU A 167 15.88 22.81 27.25
C LEU A 167 16.81 21.74 26.65
N VAL A 168 17.87 22.15 25.95
CA VAL A 168 18.87 21.21 25.41
C VAL A 168 19.60 20.46 26.50
N VAL A 169 20.01 21.12 27.58
CA VAL A 169 20.67 20.45 28.71
C VAL A 169 19.73 19.47 29.40
N LEU A 170 18.46 19.81 29.58
CA LEU A 170 17.47 18.91 30.16
C LEU A 170 17.27 17.68 29.26
N ASP A 171 17.15 17.85 27.94
CA ASP A 171 17.02 16.72 27.01
C ASP A 171 18.25 15.81 26.98
N LEU A 172 19.46 16.37 27.21
CA LEU A 172 20.70 15.60 27.21
C LEU A 172 20.96 14.90 28.55
N THR A 173 20.47 15.45 29.68
CA THR A 173 20.79 14.95 31.04
C THR A 173 19.69 14.11 31.64
N THR A 174 18.47 14.19 31.14
CA THR A 174 17.35 13.42 31.68
C THR A 174 16.87 12.36 30.67
N GLN A 175 16.22 11.32 31.18
CA GLN A 175 15.57 10.33 30.30
C GLN A 175 14.22 10.85 29.71
N VAL A 176 13.77 12.01 30.16
CA VAL A 176 12.54 12.66 29.71
C VAL A 176 12.88 13.67 28.61
N ARG A 177 12.33 13.48 27.44
CA ARG A 177 12.46 14.46 26.34
C ARG A 177 11.48 15.61 26.54
N PHE A 178 12.01 16.79 26.79
CA PHE A 178 11.24 18.03 26.93
C PHE A 178 10.94 18.68 25.59
N THR A 179 11.81 18.43 24.59
CA THR A 179 11.58 18.90 23.20
C THR A 179 11.10 17.76 22.32
N ALA A 180 10.36 18.11 21.29
CA ALA A 180 9.98 17.17 20.26
C ALA A 180 11.18 16.84 19.36
N ASN A 181 11.17 15.63 18.77
CA ASN A 181 12.15 15.27 17.75
C ASN A 181 12.12 16.31 16.60
N THR A 182 13.29 16.64 16.07
CA THR A 182 13.44 17.49 14.89
C THR A 182 13.37 16.66 13.62
N ALA A 183 12.86 17.26 12.55
CA ALA A 183 12.89 16.68 11.22
C ALA A 183 14.30 16.72 10.57
N VAL A 184 15.20 17.55 11.08
CA VAL A 184 16.52 17.81 10.48
C VAL A 184 17.36 16.54 10.26
N PRO A 185 17.50 15.59 11.23
CA PRO A 185 18.25 14.37 10.98
C PRO A 185 17.66 13.51 9.86
N ARG A 186 16.33 13.37 9.84
CA ARG A 186 15.64 12.62 8.79
C ARG A 186 15.79 13.28 7.42
N MET A 187 15.64 14.61 7.34
CA MET A 187 15.88 15.37 6.10
C MET A 187 17.34 15.25 5.63
N ALA A 188 18.31 15.24 6.56
CA ALA A 188 19.72 15.05 6.24
C ALA A 188 20.00 13.64 5.72
N GLU A 189 19.37 12.62 6.30
CA GLU A 189 19.44 11.23 5.84
C GLU A 189 18.89 11.12 4.41
N GLU A 190 17.69 11.65 4.14
CA GLU A 190 17.07 11.64 2.81
C GLU A 190 17.91 12.42 1.77
N ALA A 191 18.44 13.60 2.16
CA ALA A 191 19.36 14.33 1.30
C ALA A 191 20.64 13.54 1.02
N GLY A 192 21.13 12.78 1.99
CA GLY A 192 22.26 11.86 1.84
C GLY A 192 21.97 10.72 0.86
N LYS A 193 20.75 10.14 0.89
CA LYS A 193 20.30 9.12 -0.08
C LYS A 193 20.25 9.70 -1.50
N ILE A 194 19.69 10.92 -1.65
CA ILE A 194 19.65 11.60 -2.96
C ILE A 194 21.07 11.90 -3.48
N ALA A 195 21.98 12.37 -2.62
CA ALA A 195 23.37 12.63 -3.00
C ALA A 195 24.14 11.35 -3.43
N LYS A 196 23.69 10.19 -2.95
CA LYS A 196 24.25 8.87 -3.29
C LYS A 196 23.37 8.09 -4.28
N LYS A 197 22.56 8.79 -5.06
CA LYS A 197 21.60 8.18 -5.99
C LYS A 197 22.21 7.08 -6.85
N GLU A 198 23.38 7.32 -7.43
CA GLU A 198 24.07 6.35 -8.31
C GLU A 198 24.45 5.07 -7.55
N GLN A 199 24.97 5.21 -6.32
CA GLN A 199 25.26 4.07 -5.45
C GLN A 199 23.99 3.31 -5.07
N PHE A 200 22.92 4.03 -4.73
CA PHE A 200 21.63 3.41 -4.40
C PHE A 200 21.06 2.63 -5.59
N VAL A 201 21.07 3.21 -6.80
CA VAL A 201 20.62 2.53 -8.03
C VAL A 201 21.45 1.28 -8.29
N GLN A 202 22.78 1.36 -8.13
CA GLN A 202 23.66 0.20 -8.29
C GLN A 202 23.35 -0.89 -7.27
N GLU A 203 23.17 -0.55 -6.01
CA GLU A 203 22.79 -1.50 -4.95
C GLU A 203 21.43 -2.20 -5.25
N GLN A 204 20.45 -1.44 -5.78
CA GLN A 204 19.18 -2.00 -6.24
C GLN A 204 19.36 -2.96 -7.40
N GLN A 205 20.16 -2.60 -8.41
CA GLN A 205 20.47 -3.47 -9.57
C GLN A 205 21.15 -4.76 -9.14
N GLU A 206 22.11 -4.69 -8.22
CA GLU A 206 22.79 -5.87 -7.69
C GLU A 206 21.86 -6.76 -6.87
N ALA A 207 20.98 -6.16 -6.04
CA ALA A 207 19.99 -6.89 -5.25
C ALA A 207 18.98 -7.59 -6.17
N PHE A 208 18.45 -6.87 -7.16
CA PHE A 208 17.55 -7.42 -8.18
C PHE A 208 18.20 -8.56 -8.96
N SER A 209 19.42 -8.38 -9.45
CA SER A 209 20.14 -9.40 -10.20
C SER A 209 20.37 -10.69 -9.39
N ARG A 210 20.65 -10.58 -8.09
CA ARG A 210 20.75 -11.74 -7.18
C ARG A 210 19.41 -12.47 -7.05
N GLN A 211 18.31 -11.74 -6.86
CA GLN A 211 16.97 -12.32 -6.75
C GLN A 211 16.57 -13.05 -8.04
N VAL A 212 16.81 -12.43 -9.21
CA VAL A 212 16.56 -13.04 -10.52
C VAL A 212 17.38 -14.32 -10.70
N GLN A 213 18.65 -14.32 -10.29
CA GLN A 213 19.50 -15.51 -10.37
C GLN A 213 18.98 -16.63 -9.47
N ASP A 214 18.48 -16.33 -8.29
CA ASP A 214 17.94 -17.32 -7.36
C ASP A 214 16.60 -17.88 -7.85
N SER A 215 15.70 -17.04 -8.35
CA SER A 215 14.42 -17.46 -8.91
C SER A 215 14.57 -18.27 -10.19
N SER A 216 15.52 -17.93 -11.06
CA SER A 216 15.76 -18.64 -12.34
C SER A 216 16.18 -20.11 -12.17
N ARG A 217 16.69 -20.49 -11.01
CA ARG A 217 17.10 -21.88 -10.73
C ARG A 217 15.93 -22.86 -10.64
N VAL A 218 14.72 -22.38 -10.47
CA VAL A 218 13.51 -23.17 -10.23
C VAL A 218 12.55 -23.14 -11.43
N MET A 219 12.90 -22.48 -12.51
CA MET A 219 12.07 -22.31 -13.69
C MET A 219 11.85 -23.63 -14.44
N ARG A 220 10.65 -24.22 -14.33
CA ARG A 220 10.29 -25.53 -14.88
C ARG A 220 8.92 -25.47 -15.57
N PRO A 221 8.66 -26.32 -16.59
CA PRO A 221 7.36 -26.36 -17.25
C PRO A 221 6.26 -26.93 -16.32
N LEU A 222 5.03 -26.46 -16.52
CA LEU A 222 3.84 -26.82 -15.73
C LEU A 222 3.09 -28.04 -16.32
N GLU A 223 3.80 -29.02 -16.88
CA GLU A 223 3.22 -30.20 -17.55
C GLU A 223 2.34 -31.05 -16.63
N GLY A 224 2.60 -31.03 -15.32
CA GLY A 224 1.81 -31.77 -14.33
C GLY A 224 0.37 -31.26 -14.13
N LEU A 225 0.02 -30.12 -14.74
CA LEU A 225 -1.37 -29.64 -14.79
C LEU A 225 -2.24 -30.44 -15.79
N GLU A 226 -1.62 -31.17 -16.73
CA GLU A 226 -2.32 -32.09 -17.66
C GLU A 226 -3.47 -31.42 -18.43
N GLY A 227 -3.39 -30.13 -18.69
CA GLY A 227 -4.42 -29.36 -19.39
C GLY A 227 -5.62 -28.92 -18.54
N ALA A 228 -5.54 -29.04 -17.22
CA ALA A 228 -6.57 -28.51 -16.33
C ALA A 228 -6.59 -26.96 -16.37
N ASP A 229 -7.77 -26.38 -16.39
CA ASP A 229 -7.90 -24.92 -16.31
C ASP A 229 -7.35 -24.37 -15.01
N VAL A 230 -6.76 -23.17 -15.08
CA VAL A 230 -6.19 -22.47 -13.92
C VAL A 230 -6.81 -21.09 -13.76
N TYR A 231 -7.38 -20.84 -12.59
CA TYR A 231 -7.98 -19.57 -12.22
C TYR A 231 -7.18 -18.94 -11.09
N LEU A 232 -6.66 -17.74 -11.31
CA LEU A 232 -5.96 -16.93 -10.32
C LEU A 232 -6.80 -15.71 -9.98
N PHE A 233 -7.32 -15.64 -8.76
CA PHE A 233 -8.04 -14.49 -8.22
C PHE A 233 -7.11 -13.71 -7.29
N ILE A 234 -6.73 -12.50 -7.70
CA ILE A 234 -6.01 -11.54 -6.88
C ILE A 234 -7.06 -10.61 -6.27
N VAL A 235 -7.27 -10.70 -4.97
CA VAL A 235 -8.33 -9.98 -4.26
C VAL A 235 -7.75 -8.74 -3.60
N GLU A 236 -8.22 -7.58 -4.02
CA GLU A 236 -7.82 -6.26 -3.50
C GLU A 236 -8.02 -6.18 -1.98
N SER A 237 -6.97 -5.75 -1.27
CA SER A 237 -6.97 -5.53 0.18
C SER A 237 -7.25 -6.77 1.05
N TYR A 238 -7.19 -7.99 0.50
CA TYR A 238 -7.41 -9.24 1.23
C TYR A 238 -6.20 -9.57 2.10
N GLY A 239 -6.18 -9.04 3.32
CA GLY A 239 -5.02 -9.05 4.21
C GLY A 239 -5.17 -9.93 5.45
N TYR A 240 -4.03 -10.23 6.08
CA TYR A 240 -3.90 -10.98 7.34
C TYR A 240 -4.77 -10.42 8.46
N THR A 241 -5.04 -9.10 8.47
CA THR A 241 -5.87 -8.44 9.48
C THR A 241 -7.29 -9.02 9.56
N LEU A 242 -7.81 -9.56 8.45
CA LEU A 242 -9.11 -10.21 8.42
C LEU A 242 -9.20 -11.42 9.37
N TYR A 243 -8.06 -12.08 9.58
CA TYR A 243 -7.93 -13.28 10.40
C TYR A 243 -7.38 -13.00 11.80
N SER A 244 -6.51 -11.99 11.93
CA SER A 244 -5.77 -11.71 13.16
C SER A 244 -6.47 -10.72 14.10
N GLU A 245 -7.36 -9.87 13.58
CA GLU A 245 -8.12 -8.94 14.41
C GLU A 245 -9.43 -9.60 14.87
N PRO A 246 -9.67 -9.75 16.20
CA PRO A 246 -10.81 -10.51 16.71
C PRO A 246 -12.17 -10.01 16.19
N MET A 247 -12.33 -8.69 16.01
CA MET A 247 -13.56 -8.11 15.48
C MET A 247 -13.76 -8.47 14.01
N HIS A 248 -12.72 -8.33 13.18
CA HIS A 248 -12.79 -8.70 11.76
C HIS A 248 -13.09 -10.19 11.60
N PHE A 249 -12.35 -11.02 12.33
CA PHE A 249 -12.50 -12.47 12.25
C PHE A 249 -13.91 -12.91 12.67
N SER A 250 -14.45 -12.37 13.76
CA SER A 250 -15.79 -12.74 14.23
C SER A 250 -16.89 -12.42 13.21
N LEU A 251 -16.69 -11.37 12.40
CA LEU A 251 -17.65 -10.96 11.36
C LEU A 251 -17.50 -11.77 10.07
N ILE A 252 -16.26 -12.15 9.68
CA ILE A 252 -16.01 -12.87 8.43
C ILE A 252 -16.08 -14.40 8.59
N GLU A 253 -15.87 -14.93 9.78
CA GLU A 253 -15.82 -16.37 10.03
C GLU A 253 -17.03 -17.15 9.49
N PRO A 254 -18.28 -16.66 9.60
CA PRO A 254 -19.44 -17.35 9.01
C PRO A 254 -19.30 -17.54 7.49
N GLU A 255 -18.81 -16.52 6.76
CA GLU A 255 -18.61 -16.59 5.31
C GLU A 255 -17.47 -17.56 4.95
N LEU A 256 -16.33 -17.50 5.67
CA LEU A 256 -15.22 -18.43 5.49
C LEU A 256 -15.66 -19.89 5.70
N ARG A 257 -16.44 -20.14 6.75
CA ARG A 257 -16.99 -21.48 7.01
C ARG A 257 -18.01 -21.92 5.95
N GLN A 258 -18.86 -21.02 5.50
CA GLN A 258 -19.80 -21.29 4.42
C GLN A 258 -19.07 -21.65 3.13
N PHE A 259 -18.04 -20.86 2.76
CA PHE A 259 -17.17 -21.11 1.61
C PHE A 259 -16.55 -22.52 1.71
N GLN A 260 -15.84 -22.78 2.80
CA GLN A 260 -15.18 -24.09 3.01
C GLN A 260 -16.17 -25.25 2.96
N ASN A 261 -17.29 -25.15 3.70
CA ASN A 261 -18.27 -26.23 3.79
C ASN A 261 -18.97 -26.50 2.44
N ARG A 262 -19.23 -25.44 1.65
CA ARG A 262 -19.83 -25.57 0.33
C ARG A 262 -18.89 -26.32 -0.61
N LEU A 263 -17.67 -25.84 -0.78
CA LEU A 263 -16.71 -26.44 -1.68
C LEU A 263 -16.27 -27.83 -1.26
N THR A 264 -16.11 -28.09 0.04
CA THR A 264 -15.79 -29.44 0.53
C THR A 264 -16.89 -30.45 0.18
N ARG A 265 -18.17 -30.08 0.29
CA ARG A 265 -19.30 -30.94 -0.11
C ARG A 265 -19.34 -31.17 -1.62
N GLU A 266 -18.81 -30.30 -2.42
CA GLU A 266 -18.68 -30.39 -3.88
C GLU A 266 -17.38 -31.08 -4.32
N GLY A 267 -16.62 -31.67 -3.35
CA GLY A 267 -15.42 -32.45 -3.60
C GLY A 267 -14.13 -31.66 -3.69
N PHE A 268 -14.15 -30.35 -3.49
CA PHE A 268 -12.93 -29.54 -3.48
C PHE A 268 -12.11 -29.77 -2.19
N ARG A 269 -10.79 -29.76 -2.35
CA ARG A 269 -9.83 -29.65 -1.25
C ARG A 269 -9.23 -28.26 -1.26
N ILE A 270 -8.81 -27.77 -0.11
CA ILE A 270 -8.28 -26.44 0.10
C ILE A 270 -7.00 -26.54 0.93
N ALA A 271 -5.93 -25.93 0.46
CA ALA A 271 -4.72 -25.71 1.25
C ALA A 271 -4.44 -24.20 1.33
N SER A 272 -4.15 -23.70 2.51
CA SER A 272 -4.03 -22.25 2.75
C SER A 272 -2.79 -21.89 3.55
N THR A 273 -2.19 -20.75 3.22
CA THR A 273 -1.08 -20.16 3.96
C THR A 273 -1.20 -18.64 3.98
N PHE A 274 -0.34 -17.98 4.77
CA PHE A 274 -0.07 -16.55 4.63
C PHE A 274 1.28 -16.35 3.96
N LEU A 275 1.35 -15.38 3.05
CA LEU A 275 2.59 -14.93 2.43
C LEU A 275 2.79 -13.45 2.68
N ASP A 276 4.06 -13.01 2.83
CA ASP A 276 4.40 -11.62 3.12
C ASP A 276 4.48 -10.81 1.84
N SER A 277 3.49 -9.92 1.62
CA SER A 277 3.40 -9.07 0.44
C SER A 277 4.44 -7.94 0.49
N PRO A 278 5.04 -7.53 -0.64
CA PRO A 278 5.90 -6.35 -0.70
C PRO A 278 5.11 -5.04 -0.48
N ALA A 279 3.81 -5.04 -0.79
CA ALA A 279 2.93 -3.88 -0.70
C ALA A 279 2.13 -3.84 0.61
N PHE A 280 1.59 -2.66 0.95
CA PHE A 280 0.73 -2.44 2.09
C PHE A 280 -0.13 -1.20 1.87
N GLY A 281 -1.45 -1.33 1.93
CA GLY A 281 -2.39 -0.22 1.83
C GLY A 281 -2.47 0.45 0.46
N GLY A 282 -1.99 -0.22 -0.57
CA GLY A 282 -1.90 0.23 -1.96
C GLY A 282 -0.63 -0.27 -2.62
N ASN A 283 -0.34 0.21 -3.84
CA ASN A 283 0.76 -0.24 -4.70
C ASN A 283 0.62 -1.71 -5.12
N SER A 284 -0.60 -2.14 -5.45
CA SER A 284 -0.95 -3.52 -5.81
C SER A 284 -0.08 -4.08 -6.92
N TRP A 285 0.35 -3.23 -7.88
CA TRP A 285 1.24 -3.64 -8.99
C TRP A 285 2.57 -4.22 -8.54
N LEU A 286 3.11 -3.82 -7.37
CA LEU A 286 4.32 -4.40 -6.80
C LEU A 286 4.08 -5.84 -6.33
N SER A 287 2.92 -6.10 -5.73
CA SER A 287 2.51 -7.44 -5.30
C SER A 287 2.20 -8.34 -6.49
N ASP A 288 1.45 -7.82 -7.46
CA ASP A 288 1.08 -8.54 -8.69
C ASP A 288 2.33 -8.94 -9.47
N SER A 289 3.30 -8.01 -9.60
CA SER A 289 4.59 -8.29 -10.23
C SER A 289 5.39 -9.34 -9.49
N THR A 290 5.41 -9.26 -8.15
CA THR A 290 6.09 -10.23 -7.29
C THR A 290 5.47 -11.62 -7.45
N LEU A 291 4.14 -11.72 -7.40
CA LEU A 291 3.40 -12.97 -7.59
C LEU A 291 3.64 -13.55 -8.98
N ALA A 292 3.59 -12.70 -10.01
CA ALA A 292 3.72 -13.11 -11.39
C ALA A 292 5.13 -13.56 -11.78
N THR A 293 6.16 -13.11 -11.06
CA THR A 293 7.57 -13.35 -11.47
C THR A 293 8.38 -14.18 -10.47
N GLY A 294 7.93 -14.30 -9.23
CA GLY A 294 8.71 -14.91 -8.17
C GLY A 294 9.96 -14.10 -7.77
N VAL A 295 10.01 -12.83 -8.16
CA VAL A 295 11.02 -11.84 -7.76
C VAL A 295 10.34 -10.81 -6.87
N ARG A 296 10.91 -10.52 -5.71
CA ARG A 296 10.33 -9.52 -4.79
C ARG A 296 10.49 -8.11 -5.35
N ILE A 297 9.38 -7.48 -5.69
CA ILE A 297 9.29 -6.12 -6.21
C ILE A 297 8.67 -5.25 -5.13
N ASP A 298 9.46 -4.51 -4.37
CA ASP A 298 9.00 -3.75 -3.21
C ASP A 298 9.12 -2.22 -3.36
N ASN A 299 9.58 -1.77 -4.54
CA ASN A 299 9.71 -0.36 -4.88
C ASN A 299 9.70 -0.14 -6.40
N GLU A 300 9.51 1.13 -6.85
CA GLU A 300 9.47 1.49 -8.27
C GLU A 300 10.78 1.18 -9.01
N ALA A 301 11.93 1.36 -8.39
CA ALA A 301 13.19 1.07 -9.07
C ALA A 301 13.33 -0.42 -9.41
N ALA A 302 12.87 -1.32 -8.52
CA ALA A 302 12.81 -2.74 -8.79
C ALA A 302 11.75 -3.07 -9.87
N TYR A 303 10.63 -2.34 -9.90
CA TYR A 303 9.59 -2.45 -10.91
C TYR A 303 10.10 -2.07 -12.30
N ASP A 304 10.82 -0.94 -12.42
CA ASP A 304 11.44 -0.50 -13.66
C ASP A 304 12.47 -1.53 -14.16
N LEU A 305 13.35 -2.02 -13.27
CA LEU A 305 14.34 -3.04 -13.59
C LEU A 305 13.70 -4.35 -14.05
N LEU A 306 12.55 -4.72 -13.47
CA LEU A 306 11.81 -5.91 -13.88
C LEU A 306 11.38 -5.81 -15.34
N HIS A 307 10.82 -4.67 -15.76
CA HIS A 307 10.31 -4.48 -17.12
C HIS A 307 11.42 -4.38 -18.18
N GLU A 308 12.65 -4.06 -17.76
CA GLU A 308 13.85 -4.08 -18.61
C GLU A 308 14.54 -5.45 -18.63
N SER A 309 14.07 -6.42 -17.84
CA SER A 309 14.71 -7.73 -17.66
C SER A 309 14.11 -8.84 -18.54
N ASP A 310 14.81 -9.96 -18.63
CA ASP A 310 14.36 -11.20 -19.29
C ASP A 310 13.66 -12.16 -18.28
N VAL A 311 13.16 -11.67 -17.14
CA VAL A 311 12.43 -12.49 -16.17
C VAL A 311 11.15 -13.00 -16.81
N LYS A 312 10.90 -14.30 -16.72
CA LYS A 312 9.67 -14.91 -17.23
C LYS A 312 8.51 -14.70 -16.27
N PRO A 313 7.42 -14.04 -16.68
CA PRO A 313 6.21 -13.97 -15.89
C PRO A 313 5.40 -15.28 -15.97
N ILE A 314 4.52 -15.48 -15.01
CA ILE A 314 3.69 -16.69 -14.86
C ILE A 314 2.94 -17.04 -16.15
N ALA A 315 2.33 -16.08 -16.85
CA ALA A 315 1.59 -16.35 -18.08
C ALA A 315 2.46 -16.94 -19.18
N GLN A 316 3.76 -16.58 -19.24
CA GLN A 316 4.66 -17.15 -20.24
C GLN A 316 4.88 -18.66 -20.03
N PHE A 317 4.91 -19.17 -18.79
CA PHE A 317 4.99 -20.60 -18.52
C PHE A 317 3.76 -21.35 -19.03
N PHE A 318 2.57 -20.75 -18.88
CA PHE A 318 1.33 -21.31 -19.42
C PHE A 318 1.29 -21.26 -20.94
N ASN A 319 1.72 -20.16 -21.57
CA ASN A 319 1.82 -20.06 -23.04
C ASN A 319 2.72 -21.15 -23.62
N GLU A 320 3.87 -21.43 -22.97
CA GLU A 320 4.84 -22.43 -23.43
C GLU A 320 4.29 -23.87 -23.43
N ILE A 321 3.26 -24.14 -22.64
CA ILE A 321 2.56 -25.45 -22.60
C ILE A 321 1.18 -25.43 -23.29
N GLY A 322 0.89 -24.38 -24.07
CA GLY A 322 -0.28 -24.33 -24.96
C GLY A 322 -1.58 -23.89 -24.31
N TYR A 323 -1.52 -23.21 -23.16
CA TYR A 323 -2.70 -22.55 -22.55
C TYR A 323 -3.00 -21.25 -23.26
N ARG A 324 -4.29 -20.92 -23.37
CA ARG A 324 -4.73 -19.56 -23.64
C ARG A 324 -4.66 -18.77 -22.35
N THR A 325 -3.90 -17.68 -22.34
CA THR A 325 -3.70 -16.86 -21.14
C THR A 325 -4.49 -15.56 -21.23
N VAL A 326 -5.29 -15.30 -20.20
CA VAL A 326 -6.22 -14.17 -20.13
C VAL A 326 -5.99 -13.40 -18.83
N VAL A 327 -5.97 -12.07 -18.90
CA VAL A 327 -5.99 -11.21 -17.72
C VAL A 327 -7.15 -10.24 -17.76
N ALA A 328 -7.88 -10.12 -16.65
CA ALA A 328 -8.96 -9.16 -16.44
C ALA A 328 -8.55 -8.12 -15.40
N MET A 329 -8.35 -6.87 -15.85
CA MET A 329 -7.90 -5.73 -15.03
C MET A 329 -8.88 -4.56 -15.19
N PRO A 330 -10.07 -4.62 -14.59
CA PRO A 330 -11.15 -3.65 -14.79
C PRO A 330 -10.79 -2.24 -14.29
N ALA A 331 -9.85 -2.10 -13.38
CA ALA A 331 -9.40 -0.80 -12.86
C ALA A 331 -8.43 -0.05 -13.79
N THR A 332 -7.87 -0.71 -14.80
CA THR A 332 -6.92 -0.09 -15.73
C THR A 332 -7.66 0.77 -16.76
N THR A 333 -7.75 2.08 -16.48
CA THR A 333 -8.49 3.07 -17.30
C THR A 333 -7.62 3.82 -18.29
N TYR A 334 -6.30 3.69 -18.19
CA TYR A 334 -5.28 4.36 -19.01
C TYR A 334 -4.39 3.35 -19.76
N ALA A 335 -3.58 3.85 -20.70
CA ALA A 335 -2.63 3.01 -21.41
C ALA A 335 -1.55 2.51 -20.43
N TRP A 336 -1.34 1.20 -20.41
CA TRP A 336 -0.34 0.54 -19.56
C TRP A 336 0.61 -0.29 -20.43
N PRO A 337 1.65 0.35 -21.00
CA PRO A 337 2.60 -0.33 -21.89
C PRO A 337 3.40 -1.43 -21.19
N GLU A 338 3.63 -1.32 -19.89
CA GLU A 338 4.30 -2.33 -19.05
C GLU A 338 3.53 -3.67 -19.03
N GLY A 339 2.24 -3.64 -19.31
CA GLY A 339 1.39 -4.83 -19.43
C GLY A 339 1.84 -5.83 -20.49
N GLU A 340 2.65 -5.39 -21.48
CA GLU A 340 3.23 -6.28 -22.50
C GLU A 340 4.30 -7.21 -21.93
N PHE A 341 4.95 -6.82 -20.86
CA PHE A 341 5.93 -7.66 -20.15
C PHE A 341 5.30 -8.96 -19.66
N TYR A 342 4.05 -8.92 -19.17
CA TYR A 342 3.40 -10.08 -18.54
C TYR A 342 2.96 -11.16 -19.52
N ARG A 343 3.05 -10.94 -20.83
CA ARG A 343 2.87 -11.94 -21.89
C ARG A 343 1.50 -12.63 -21.96
N PHE A 344 0.44 -12.02 -21.42
CA PHE A 344 -0.92 -12.53 -21.63
C PHE A 344 -1.31 -12.41 -23.09
N GLU A 345 -1.93 -13.44 -23.64
CA GLU A 345 -2.46 -13.44 -25.03
C GLU A 345 -3.67 -12.53 -25.16
N GLN A 346 -4.55 -12.52 -24.16
CA GLN A 346 -5.71 -11.66 -24.10
C GLN A 346 -5.69 -10.81 -22.83
N LYS A 347 -5.88 -9.51 -23.01
CA LYS A 347 -5.93 -8.53 -21.93
C LYS A 347 -7.24 -7.78 -22.00
N TYR A 348 -7.99 -7.76 -20.89
CA TYR A 348 -9.21 -7.01 -20.73
C TYR A 348 -8.98 -5.88 -19.72
N TYR A 349 -8.96 -4.65 -20.24
CA TYR A 349 -8.89 -3.43 -19.45
C TYR A 349 -10.27 -2.78 -19.38
N TYR A 350 -10.43 -1.69 -18.64
CA TYR A 350 -11.71 -1.01 -18.44
C TYR A 350 -12.58 -0.89 -19.70
N LYS A 351 -12.00 -0.47 -20.83
CA LYS A 351 -12.72 -0.20 -22.08
C LYS A 351 -13.13 -1.45 -22.86
N ASP A 352 -12.60 -2.60 -22.49
CA ASP A 352 -12.84 -3.86 -23.21
C ASP A 352 -14.05 -4.63 -22.66
N PHE A 353 -14.65 -4.12 -21.56
CA PHE A 353 -15.71 -4.82 -20.85
C PHE A 353 -17.15 -4.47 -21.27
N ASP A 354 -17.37 -3.48 -22.11
CA ASP A 354 -18.72 -3.02 -22.53
C ASP A 354 -19.69 -2.81 -21.34
N TYR A 355 -19.19 -2.30 -20.22
CA TYR A 355 -19.94 -2.16 -18.98
C TYR A 355 -20.83 -0.91 -18.98
N GLU A 356 -22.16 -1.11 -18.84
CA GLU A 356 -23.17 -0.06 -18.80
C GLU A 356 -23.70 0.21 -17.37
N GLY A 357 -23.09 -0.37 -16.35
CA GLY A 357 -23.45 -0.14 -14.97
C GLY A 357 -22.84 1.13 -14.38
N PRO A 358 -23.15 1.47 -13.11
CA PRO A 358 -22.61 2.66 -12.45
C PRO A 358 -21.14 2.46 -12.10
N ASN A 359 -20.38 3.55 -12.21
CA ASN A 359 -19.03 3.60 -11.65
C ASN A 359 -19.11 3.71 -10.11
N LEU A 360 -18.51 2.77 -9.39
CA LEU A 360 -18.48 2.72 -7.94
C LEU A 360 -17.25 3.46 -7.37
N LYS A 361 -16.83 4.54 -7.99
CA LYS A 361 -15.66 5.36 -7.65
C LYS A 361 -14.34 4.65 -8.00
N TRP A 362 -13.69 4.00 -7.01
CA TRP A 362 -12.43 3.30 -7.23
C TRP A 362 -12.60 1.98 -7.97
N ALA A 363 -13.77 1.33 -7.84
CA ALA A 363 -14.16 0.20 -8.66
C ALA A 363 -15.00 0.71 -9.85
N PRO A 364 -14.44 0.82 -11.06
CA PRO A 364 -15.18 1.34 -12.22
C PRO A 364 -16.32 0.41 -12.65
N MET A 365 -16.27 -0.87 -12.28
CA MET A 365 -17.31 -1.87 -12.48
C MET A 365 -17.28 -2.90 -11.33
N THR A 366 -18.30 -3.74 -11.24
CA THR A 366 -18.39 -4.78 -10.20
C THR A 366 -17.66 -6.05 -10.62
N ASP A 367 -16.99 -6.72 -9.67
CA ASP A 367 -16.25 -7.94 -9.99
C ASP A 367 -17.15 -9.09 -10.42
N GLN A 368 -18.41 -9.14 -9.94
CA GLN A 368 -19.35 -10.15 -10.46
C GLN A 368 -19.63 -9.97 -11.95
N TYR A 369 -19.73 -8.74 -12.44
CA TYR A 369 -19.84 -8.48 -13.87
C TYR A 369 -18.58 -8.91 -14.62
N VAL A 370 -17.40 -8.57 -14.09
CA VAL A 370 -16.12 -8.94 -14.72
C VAL A 370 -15.99 -10.44 -14.88
N VAL A 371 -16.27 -11.18 -13.81
CA VAL A 371 -16.19 -12.66 -13.81
C VAL A 371 -17.21 -13.26 -14.77
N ASP A 372 -18.45 -12.74 -14.81
CA ASP A 372 -19.48 -13.16 -15.75
C ASP A 372 -19.11 -12.87 -17.21
N PHE A 373 -18.57 -11.66 -17.46
CA PHE A 373 -18.12 -11.26 -18.79
C PHE A 373 -17.00 -12.18 -19.31
N ILE A 374 -15.97 -12.42 -18.50
CA ILE A 374 -14.87 -13.31 -18.87
C ILE A 374 -15.37 -14.76 -19.05
N HIS A 375 -16.27 -15.22 -18.18
CA HIS A 375 -16.86 -16.54 -18.33
C HIS A 375 -17.56 -16.72 -19.69
N ARG A 376 -18.40 -15.78 -20.09
CA ARG A 376 -19.14 -15.82 -21.35
C ARG A 376 -18.24 -15.71 -22.59
N ASN A 377 -17.16 -14.95 -22.51
CA ASN A 377 -16.33 -14.66 -23.68
C ASN A 377 -15.10 -15.57 -23.82
N GLU A 378 -14.57 -16.11 -22.71
CA GLU A 378 -13.32 -16.87 -22.73
C GLU A 378 -13.49 -18.32 -22.23
N VAL A 379 -14.36 -18.57 -21.24
CA VAL A 379 -14.50 -19.91 -20.64
C VAL A 379 -15.52 -20.74 -21.41
N GLN A 380 -16.67 -20.15 -21.74
CA GLN A 380 -17.76 -20.83 -22.42
C GLN A 380 -17.36 -21.23 -23.84
N GLY A 381 -17.23 -22.52 -24.09
CA GLY A 381 -16.83 -23.06 -25.40
C GLY A 381 -15.33 -22.99 -25.69
N ALA A 382 -14.49 -22.78 -24.69
CA ALA A 382 -13.04 -22.87 -24.82
C ALA A 382 -12.61 -24.21 -25.41
N SER A 383 -11.67 -24.16 -26.37
CA SER A 383 -11.16 -25.36 -27.05
C SER A 383 -9.77 -25.78 -26.61
N GLN A 384 -9.14 -24.99 -25.76
CA GLN A 384 -7.81 -25.21 -25.19
C GLN A 384 -7.84 -24.87 -23.70
N PRO A 385 -6.90 -25.39 -22.88
CA PRO A 385 -6.87 -25.09 -21.47
C PRO A 385 -6.62 -23.60 -21.23
N LEU A 386 -7.17 -23.06 -20.14
CA LEU A 386 -7.17 -21.66 -19.81
C LEU A 386 -6.30 -21.37 -18.58
N PHE A 387 -5.52 -20.30 -18.65
CA PHE A 387 -5.01 -19.61 -17.47
C PHE A 387 -5.63 -18.22 -17.42
N ILE A 388 -6.49 -17.99 -16.43
CA ILE A 388 -7.20 -16.72 -16.27
C ILE A 388 -6.79 -16.06 -14.96
N GLN A 389 -6.28 -14.84 -15.05
CA GLN A 389 -5.99 -13.99 -13.90
C GLN A 389 -7.05 -12.90 -13.77
N TYR A 390 -7.75 -12.89 -12.66
CA TYR A 390 -8.68 -11.83 -12.26
C TYR A 390 -8.00 -10.92 -11.25
N VAL A 391 -7.89 -9.62 -11.55
CA VAL A 391 -7.47 -8.59 -10.61
C VAL A 391 -8.73 -7.90 -10.11
N MET A 392 -9.22 -8.35 -8.95
CA MET A 392 -10.50 -7.94 -8.38
C MET A 392 -10.37 -6.58 -7.72
N ILE A 393 -11.43 -5.77 -7.76
CA ILE A 393 -11.37 -4.36 -7.37
C ILE A 393 -12.55 -3.91 -6.49
N SER A 394 -13.65 -4.68 -6.37
CA SER A 394 -14.84 -4.23 -5.62
C SER A 394 -14.59 -4.08 -4.11
N SER A 395 -13.52 -4.65 -3.62
CA SER A 395 -13.05 -4.50 -2.23
C SER A 395 -12.02 -3.38 -2.02
N HIS A 396 -11.92 -2.43 -2.96
CA HIS A 396 -11.03 -1.29 -2.80
C HIS A 396 -11.53 -0.28 -1.76
N TYR A 397 -10.57 0.36 -1.05
CA TYR A 397 -10.89 1.48 -0.16
C TYR A 397 -11.74 2.55 -0.89
N PRO A 398 -12.74 3.17 -0.26
CA PRO A 398 -12.98 3.28 1.19
C PRO A 398 -13.92 2.20 1.80
N PHE A 399 -14.17 1.08 1.16
CA PHE A 399 -14.99 -0.04 1.64
C PHE A 399 -16.43 0.35 1.96
N ASN A 400 -16.99 1.33 1.27
CA ASN A 400 -18.31 1.88 1.59
C ASN A 400 -19.35 1.69 0.50
N MET A 401 -18.98 1.14 -0.64
CA MET A 401 -19.87 0.82 -1.75
C MET A 401 -19.77 -0.68 -2.03
N ILE A 402 -20.64 -1.45 -1.40
CA ILE A 402 -20.63 -2.91 -1.55
C ILE A 402 -21.66 -3.29 -2.61
N PRO A 403 -21.24 -3.88 -3.75
CA PRO A 403 -22.19 -4.32 -4.77
C PRO A 403 -23.12 -5.42 -4.21
N ARG A 404 -24.36 -5.41 -4.65
CA ARG A 404 -25.25 -6.55 -4.40
C ARG A 404 -24.79 -7.73 -5.25
N PHE A 405 -24.71 -8.90 -4.64
CA PHE A 405 -24.52 -10.14 -5.36
C PHE A 405 -25.85 -10.63 -5.94
N PHE A 406 -25.90 -10.90 -7.25
CA PHE A 406 -27.05 -11.47 -7.93
C PHE A 406 -26.89 -12.98 -8.06
N GLU A 407 -27.79 -13.74 -7.43
CA GLU A 407 -27.75 -15.22 -7.45
C GLU A 407 -28.05 -15.75 -8.86
N ASP A 408 -28.94 -15.09 -9.60
CA ASP A 408 -29.21 -15.39 -10.99
C ASP A 408 -28.30 -14.56 -11.89
N TRP A 409 -27.21 -15.17 -12.32
CA TRP A 409 -26.18 -14.54 -13.14
C TRP A 409 -26.71 -14.06 -14.51
N SER A 410 -27.79 -14.69 -15.02
CA SER A 410 -28.40 -14.24 -16.29
C SER A 410 -28.94 -12.80 -16.23
N GLN A 411 -29.17 -12.27 -15.03
CA GLN A 411 -29.64 -10.91 -14.84
C GLN A 411 -28.54 -9.85 -14.96
N ILE A 412 -27.26 -10.25 -14.90
CA ILE A 412 -26.13 -9.32 -14.91
C ILE A 412 -26.06 -8.57 -16.25
N GLY A 413 -26.19 -9.30 -17.36
CA GLY A 413 -26.26 -8.75 -18.70
C GLY A 413 -25.06 -7.88 -19.08
N ASP A 414 -25.32 -6.61 -19.37
CA ASP A 414 -24.34 -5.56 -19.63
C ASP A 414 -23.94 -4.76 -18.38
N GLY A 415 -24.39 -5.17 -17.20
CA GLY A 415 -24.14 -4.49 -15.94
C GLY A 415 -25.14 -3.39 -15.59
N SER A 416 -26.08 -3.04 -16.48
CA SER A 416 -27.08 -1.99 -16.22
C SER A 416 -28.00 -2.29 -15.02
N ILE A 417 -28.09 -3.56 -14.60
CA ILE A 417 -28.81 -3.98 -13.40
C ILE A 417 -28.31 -3.26 -12.13
N TYR A 418 -27.02 -2.90 -12.09
CA TYR A 418 -26.41 -2.20 -10.95
C TYR A 418 -26.83 -0.72 -10.82
N HIS A 419 -27.62 -0.17 -11.76
CA HIS A 419 -28.29 1.13 -11.62
C HIS A 419 -29.53 1.09 -10.70
N ARG A 420 -30.02 -0.09 -10.34
CA ARG A 420 -31.15 -0.19 -9.42
C ARG A 420 -30.75 0.35 -8.05
N GLU A 421 -31.69 1.01 -7.39
CA GLU A 421 -31.47 1.68 -6.09
C GLU A 421 -30.94 0.73 -5.00
N ASP A 422 -31.32 -0.56 -5.04
CA ASP A 422 -30.90 -1.59 -4.10
C ASP A 422 -29.69 -2.43 -4.55
N SER A 423 -29.06 -2.06 -5.66
CA SER A 423 -27.95 -2.85 -6.24
C SER A 423 -26.58 -2.52 -5.68
N VAL A 424 -26.45 -1.44 -4.91
CA VAL A 424 -25.22 -1.07 -4.21
C VAL A 424 -25.58 -0.65 -2.80
N ASN A 425 -25.05 -1.36 -1.80
CA ASN A 425 -25.19 -0.97 -0.41
C ASN A 425 -24.15 0.12 -0.10
N VAL A 426 -24.61 1.34 0.12
CA VAL A 426 -23.75 2.48 0.46
C VAL A 426 -23.69 2.63 1.98
N LEU A 427 -22.56 2.24 2.56
CA LEU A 427 -22.31 2.41 3.99
C LEU A 427 -21.86 3.84 4.30
N PRO A 428 -22.32 4.46 5.40
CA PRO A 428 -21.94 5.82 5.74
C PRO A 428 -20.47 5.90 6.16
N ILE A 429 -19.68 6.72 5.46
CA ILE A 429 -18.32 7.06 5.89
C ILE A 429 -18.43 7.96 7.12
N LYS A 430 -17.93 7.50 8.26
CA LYS A 430 -17.83 8.27 9.50
C LYS A 430 -16.35 8.54 9.79
N PRO A 431 -15.81 9.71 9.43
CA PRO A 431 -14.41 10.04 9.69
C PRO A 431 -14.06 9.84 11.18
N GLY A 432 -12.97 9.13 11.46
CA GLY A 432 -12.53 8.82 12.82
C GLY A 432 -13.27 7.66 13.51
N ASN A 433 -14.26 7.04 12.88
CA ASN A 433 -14.91 5.84 13.40
C ASN A 433 -14.27 4.57 12.79
N GLN A 434 -13.28 4.02 13.47
CA GLN A 434 -12.59 2.80 13.05
C GLN A 434 -13.53 1.60 12.93
N THR A 435 -14.56 1.49 13.79
CA THR A 435 -15.52 0.38 13.75
C THR A 435 -16.31 0.37 12.44
N ALA A 436 -16.83 1.53 12.00
CA ALA A 436 -17.57 1.62 10.73
C ALA A 436 -16.68 1.31 9.51
N GLY A 437 -15.39 1.69 9.55
CA GLY A 437 -14.42 1.33 8.52
C GLY A 437 -14.15 -0.17 8.47
N ALA A 438 -14.03 -0.80 9.63
CA ALA A 438 -13.82 -2.24 9.76
C ALA A 438 -15.03 -3.05 9.28
N GLU A 439 -16.26 -2.65 9.63
CA GLU A 439 -17.48 -3.29 9.13
C GLU A 439 -17.59 -3.21 7.61
N GLY A 440 -17.26 -2.05 7.02
CA GLY A 440 -17.21 -1.89 5.56
C GLY A 440 -16.17 -2.78 4.90
N PHE A 441 -14.97 -2.84 5.46
CA PHE A 441 -13.90 -3.72 5.00
C PHE A 441 -14.34 -5.20 5.01
N VAL A 442 -14.88 -5.67 6.14
CA VAL A 442 -15.33 -7.07 6.24
C VAL A 442 -16.49 -7.36 5.28
N ALA A 443 -17.42 -6.42 5.09
CA ALA A 443 -18.52 -6.58 4.14
C ALA A 443 -18.02 -6.67 2.68
N ALA A 444 -17.00 -5.88 2.33
CA ALA A 444 -16.36 -5.97 1.01
C ALA A 444 -15.67 -7.32 0.81
N MET A 445 -14.92 -7.80 1.80
CA MET A 445 -14.29 -9.13 1.75
C MET A 445 -15.33 -10.25 1.67
N ALA A 446 -16.43 -10.14 2.39
CA ALA A 446 -17.52 -11.13 2.34
C ALA A 446 -18.16 -11.20 0.95
N TYR A 447 -18.29 -10.04 0.26
CA TYR A 447 -18.77 -9.99 -1.11
C TYR A 447 -17.82 -10.75 -2.06
N GLU A 448 -16.51 -10.49 -1.99
CA GLU A 448 -15.52 -11.15 -2.85
C GLU A 448 -15.46 -12.66 -2.62
N LEU A 449 -15.40 -13.08 -1.35
CA LEU A 449 -15.40 -14.51 -1.01
C LEU A 449 -16.68 -15.20 -1.46
N LYS A 450 -17.84 -14.55 -1.30
CA LYS A 450 -19.12 -15.06 -1.82
C LYS A 450 -19.09 -15.19 -3.33
N LEU A 451 -18.61 -14.15 -4.03
CA LEU A 451 -18.49 -14.17 -5.49
C LEU A 451 -17.65 -15.35 -5.98
N ILE A 452 -16.45 -15.51 -5.42
CA ILE A 452 -15.54 -16.61 -5.80
C ILE A 452 -16.22 -17.95 -5.50
N ARG A 453 -16.78 -18.15 -4.30
CA ARG A 453 -17.49 -19.37 -3.93
C ARG A 453 -18.59 -19.74 -4.92
N GLU A 454 -19.48 -18.79 -5.22
CA GLU A 454 -20.61 -19.05 -6.10
C GLU A 454 -20.17 -19.29 -7.56
N TYR A 455 -19.12 -18.61 -8.01
CA TYR A 455 -18.52 -18.87 -9.32
C TYR A 455 -17.96 -20.30 -9.40
N LEU A 456 -17.15 -20.71 -8.41
CA LEU A 456 -16.56 -22.05 -8.37
C LEU A 456 -17.63 -23.13 -8.31
N SER A 457 -18.69 -22.92 -7.52
CA SER A 457 -19.76 -23.89 -7.35
C SER A 457 -20.65 -24.04 -8.59
N ASN A 458 -20.91 -22.95 -9.31
CA ASN A 458 -21.90 -22.94 -10.39
C ASN A 458 -21.29 -23.11 -11.79
N PHE A 459 -20.03 -22.73 -11.99
CA PHE A 459 -19.46 -22.61 -13.32
C PHE A 459 -18.14 -23.35 -13.52
N VAL A 460 -17.40 -23.67 -12.46
CA VAL A 460 -16.15 -24.41 -12.61
C VAL A 460 -16.45 -25.90 -12.59
N GLU A 461 -16.57 -26.45 -13.80
CA GLU A 461 -16.77 -27.89 -14.00
C GLU A 461 -15.40 -28.59 -14.09
N GLY A 462 -15.36 -29.88 -13.71
CA GLY A 462 -14.16 -30.70 -13.88
C GLY A 462 -13.04 -30.41 -12.88
N GLU A 463 -11.82 -30.65 -13.34
CA GLU A 463 -10.59 -30.62 -12.55
C GLU A 463 -9.83 -29.33 -12.87
N ALA A 464 -10.07 -28.28 -12.12
CA ALA A 464 -9.36 -27.01 -12.23
C ALA A 464 -8.44 -26.77 -11.03
N LEU A 465 -7.37 -26.01 -11.24
CA LEU A 465 -6.56 -25.42 -10.17
C LEU A 465 -7.03 -24.00 -9.93
N ILE A 466 -7.44 -23.70 -8.72
CA ILE A 466 -7.88 -22.37 -8.32
C ILE A 466 -6.91 -21.81 -7.28
N ILE A 467 -6.46 -20.60 -7.50
CA ILE A 467 -5.60 -19.85 -6.60
C ILE A 467 -6.33 -18.58 -6.22
N VAL A 468 -6.51 -18.34 -4.93
CA VAL A 468 -7.08 -17.11 -4.39
C VAL A 468 -6.05 -16.48 -3.48
N VAL A 469 -5.64 -15.25 -3.76
CA VAL A 469 -4.57 -14.57 -3.01
C VAL A 469 -4.93 -13.11 -2.80
N GLY A 470 -4.56 -12.56 -1.65
CA GLY A 470 -4.62 -11.11 -1.45
C GLY A 470 -3.41 -10.41 -2.09
N ASP A 471 -3.59 -9.20 -2.55
CA ASP A 471 -2.50 -8.36 -3.04
C ASP A 471 -1.73 -7.70 -1.90
N HIS A 472 -2.42 -7.09 -0.94
CA HIS A 472 -1.83 -6.44 0.23
C HIS A 472 -2.82 -6.34 1.41
N GLN A 473 -2.31 -5.95 2.57
CA GLN A 473 -3.12 -5.52 3.70
C GLN A 473 -3.89 -4.23 3.36
N PRO A 474 -5.10 -4.01 3.87
CA PRO A 474 -5.73 -2.69 3.82
C PRO A 474 -4.87 -1.66 4.57
N TYR A 475 -5.09 -0.37 4.31
CA TYR A 475 -4.31 0.70 4.95
C TYR A 475 -4.36 0.63 6.50
N SER A 476 -3.38 1.24 7.16
CA SER A 476 -3.20 1.08 8.61
C SER A 476 -4.35 1.63 9.48
N GLY A 477 -5.27 2.42 8.91
CA GLY A 477 -6.51 2.81 9.59
C GLY A 477 -7.46 1.63 9.87
N ILE A 478 -7.34 0.55 9.10
CA ILE A 478 -8.07 -0.71 9.29
C ILE A 478 -7.20 -1.74 10.04
N THR A 479 -5.95 -1.92 9.58
CA THR A 479 -5.04 -2.93 10.14
C THR A 479 -4.45 -2.56 11.48
N GLY A 480 -4.35 -1.29 11.82
CA GLY A 480 -3.47 -0.80 12.88
C GLY A 480 -2.01 -0.64 12.42
N LYS A 481 -1.20 -0.02 13.29
CA LYS A 481 0.22 0.23 13.03
C LYS A 481 1.09 -0.99 13.34
N ASN A 482 2.21 -1.12 12.62
CA ASN A 482 3.22 -2.16 12.85
C ASN A 482 2.68 -3.59 12.73
N LYS A 483 1.75 -3.82 11.82
CA LYS A 483 1.22 -5.15 11.51
C LYS A 483 2.03 -5.83 10.40
N PRO A 484 2.03 -7.18 10.35
CA PRO A 484 2.61 -7.92 9.23
C PRO A 484 2.02 -7.46 7.89
N ARG A 485 2.79 -7.56 6.82
CA ARG A 485 2.32 -7.27 5.45
C ARG A 485 1.64 -8.47 4.79
N SER A 486 1.41 -9.52 5.55
CA SER A 486 0.99 -10.80 5.05
C SER A 486 -0.42 -10.79 4.49
N VAL A 487 -0.62 -11.60 3.47
CA VAL A 487 -1.87 -11.84 2.76
C VAL A 487 -2.19 -13.33 2.75
N PRO A 488 -3.45 -13.75 2.79
CA PRO A 488 -3.81 -15.15 2.64
C PRO A 488 -3.62 -15.60 1.19
N LEU A 489 -3.21 -16.86 1.03
CA LEU A 489 -3.20 -17.56 -0.24
C LEU A 489 -3.85 -18.92 -0.06
N HIS A 490 -4.77 -19.25 -0.96
CA HIS A 490 -5.51 -20.50 -0.99
C HIS A 490 -5.29 -21.21 -2.32
N VAL A 491 -4.98 -22.50 -2.25
CA VAL A 491 -4.91 -23.42 -3.40
C VAL A 491 -6.08 -24.38 -3.28
N ILE A 492 -6.93 -24.42 -4.30
CA ILE A 492 -8.22 -25.10 -4.27
C ILE A 492 -8.33 -25.98 -5.53
N SER A 493 -8.72 -27.24 -5.38
CA SER A 493 -9.00 -28.13 -6.50
C SER A 493 -9.85 -29.32 -6.07
N ARG A 494 -10.56 -29.95 -7.01
CA ARG A 494 -11.17 -31.28 -6.81
C ARG A 494 -10.12 -32.37 -6.92
N ARG A 495 -9.01 -32.14 -7.61
CA ARG A 495 -7.85 -33.04 -7.66
C ARG A 495 -7.02 -32.93 -6.38
N SER A 496 -6.94 -34.02 -5.63
CA SER A 496 -6.14 -34.03 -4.39
C SER A 496 -4.65 -33.86 -4.64
N ASP A 497 -4.13 -34.40 -5.75
CA ASP A 497 -2.75 -34.26 -6.17
C ASP A 497 -2.36 -32.84 -6.57
N PHE A 498 -3.32 -31.95 -6.87
CA PHE A 498 -3.06 -30.54 -7.08
C PHE A 498 -2.89 -29.77 -5.75
N VAL A 499 -3.47 -30.25 -4.67
CA VAL A 499 -3.46 -29.59 -3.36
C VAL A 499 -2.40 -30.17 -2.42
N THR A 500 -2.19 -31.50 -2.47
CA THR A 500 -1.24 -32.21 -1.59
C THR A 500 0.18 -31.61 -1.59
N PRO A 501 0.79 -31.22 -2.73
CA PRO A 501 2.12 -30.62 -2.73
C PRO A 501 2.26 -29.37 -1.87
N PHE A 502 1.20 -28.60 -1.73
CA PHE A 502 1.18 -27.40 -0.88
C PHE A 502 0.99 -27.76 0.60
N VAL A 503 0.16 -28.76 0.91
CA VAL A 503 0.03 -29.30 2.27
C VAL A 503 1.38 -29.85 2.75
N ASP A 504 2.11 -30.57 1.90
CA ASP A 504 3.44 -31.10 2.20
C ASP A 504 4.49 -30.01 2.44
N ARG A 505 4.28 -28.81 1.86
CA ARG A 505 5.08 -27.60 2.14
C ARG A 505 4.65 -26.85 3.40
N GLY A 506 3.65 -27.36 4.14
CA GLY A 506 3.21 -26.80 5.42
C GLY A 506 1.99 -25.88 5.32
N TYR A 507 1.30 -25.80 4.17
CA TYR A 507 0.01 -25.12 4.10
C TYR A 507 -1.02 -25.85 4.97
N SER A 508 -1.91 -25.10 5.60
CA SER A 508 -2.99 -25.65 6.42
C SER A 508 -4.10 -26.21 5.52
N GLU A 509 -4.65 -27.36 5.86
CA GLU A 509 -5.89 -27.80 5.23
C GLU A 509 -7.07 -26.89 5.62
N GLY A 510 -7.91 -26.54 4.64
CA GLY A 510 -9.04 -25.62 4.79
C GLY A 510 -8.70 -24.17 4.47
N LEU A 511 -9.68 -23.28 4.69
CA LEU A 511 -9.62 -21.89 4.27
C LEU A 511 -8.99 -20.94 5.32
N ILE A 512 -8.76 -21.42 6.55
CA ILE A 512 -8.18 -20.63 7.62
C ILE A 512 -6.72 -21.04 7.83
N PRO A 513 -5.75 -20.20 7.37
CA PRO A 513 -4.33 -20.52 7.51
C PRO A 513 -3.86 -20.44 8.97
N ARG A 514 -2.72 -21.08 9.27
CA ARG A 514 -2.04 -20.88 10.56
C ARG A 514 -1.48 -19.46 10.65
N GLN A 515 -1.57 -18.87 11.85
CA GLN A 515 -1.20 -17.47 12.07
C GLN A 515 0.23 -17.28 12.63
N GLU A 516 1.05 -18.31 12.60
CA GLU A 516 2.41 -18.28 13.16
C GLU A 516 3.35 -17.46 12.27
N LEU A 517 4.05 -16.50 12.88
CA LEU A 517 5.02 -15.64 12.23
C LEU A 517 6.46 -16.18 12.42
N PRO A 518 7.41 -15.85 11.52
CA PRO A 518 7.26 -15.08 10.28
C PRO A 518 6.67 -15.89 9.13
N HIS A 519 5.97 -15.22 8.22
CA HIS A 519 5.49 -15.84 6.98
C HIS A 519 6.57 -15.76 5.88
N ALA A 520 6.53 -16.71 4.93
CA ALA A 520 7.38 -16.64 3.73
C ALA A 520 6.96 -15.46 2.83
N GLY A 521 7.85 -14.96 1.99
CA GLY A 521 7.53 -13.89 1.07
C GLY A 521 6.65 -14.35 -0.11
N LEU A 522 5.86 -13.43 -0.66
CA LEU A 522 4.95 -13.69 -1.79
C LEU A 522 5.70 -14.20 -3.03
N GLU A 523 6.96 -13.79 -3.21
CA GLU A 523 7.87 -14.25 -4.26
C GLU A 523 8.11 -15.76 -4.25
N THR A 524 7.87 -16.44 -3.14
CA THR A 524 8.06 -17.90 -3.03
C THR A 524 6.94 -18.71 -3.69
N PHE A 525 5.81 -18.07 -4.04
CA PHE A 525 4.66 -18.78 -4.60
C PHE A 525 4.92 -19.33 -6.00
N LEU A 526 5.39 -18.50 -6.95
CA LEU A 526 5.64 -18.98 -8.32
C LEU A 526 6.64 -20.14 -8.37
N PRO A 527 7.82 -20.09 -7.71
CA PRO A 527 8.70 -21.25 -7.59
C PRO A 527 8.00 -22.50 -7.04
N SER A 528 7.19 -22.34 -5.99
CA SER A 528 6.46 -23.46 -5.39
C SER A 528 5.43 -24.06 -6.35
N LEU A 529 4.74 -23.24 -7.14
CA LEU A 529 3.81 -23.67 -8.18
C LEU A 529 4.54 -24.47 -9.26
N LEU A 530 5.63 -23.92 -9.79
CA LEU A 530 6.43 -24.59 -10.83
C LEU A 530 7.01 -25.92 -10.36
N GLU A 531 7.51 -26.00 -9.14
CA GLU A 531 8.00 -27.24 -8.54
C GLU A 531 6.88 -28.28 -8.33
N SER A 532 5.66 -27.83 -7.97
CA SER A 532 4.53 -28.72 -7.70
C SER A 532 4.02 -29.41 -8.95
N PHE A 533 4.12 -28.75 -10.11
CA PHE A 533 3.54 -29.24 -11.37
C PHE A 533 4.59 -29.53 -12.44
N SER A 534 5.88 -29.59 -12.09
CA SER A 534 6.92 -30.03 -13.00
C SER A 534 6.97 -31.56 -13.09
N SER A 535 7.00 -32.10 -14.29
CA SER A 535 7.21 -33.53 -14.57
C SER A 535 8.67 -33.99 -14.40
N VAL A 536 9.61 -33.06 -14.23
CA VAL A 536 11.03 -33.38 -14.07
C VAL A 536 11.30 -33.82 -12.64
N GLU A 537 11.51 -35.13 -12.41
CA GLU A 537 12.07 -35.63 -11.16
C GLU A 537 13.34 -34.84 -10.80
N LEU A 538 13.39 -34.32 -9.59
CA LEU A 538 14.61 -33.78 -9.02
C LEU A 538 15.71 -34.84 -9.16
N ALA A 539 16.69 -34.61 -10.01
CA ALA A 539 17.98 -35.28 -9.83
C ALA A 539 18.36 -34.99 -8.37
N SER A 540 18.27 -36.05 -7.57
CA SER A 540 18.33 -36.01 -6.10
C SER A 540 19.47 -35.09 -5.65
N ASP A 541 19.13 -33.98 -4.99
CA ASP A 541 20.12 -33.22 -4.24
C ASP A 541 20.79 -34.20 -3.26
N PRO A 542 22.09 -34.38 -3.31
CA PRO A 542 22.80 -35.30 -2.41
C PRO A 542 22.51 -35.03 -0.93
N ARG A 543 21.99 -33.85 -0.57
CA ARG A 543 21.61 -33.47 0.78
C ARG A 543 20.24 -34.03 1.22
N SER A 544 19.32 -34.31 0.30
CA SER A 544 18.03 -34.93 0.62
C SER A 544 18.14 -36.42 0.89
N ALA A 545 19.11 -37.08 0.27
CA ALA A 545 19.42 -38.48 0.51
C ALA A 545 19.99 -38.71 1.92
N ALA A 546 20.74 -37.76 2.48
CA ALA A 546 21.29 -37.84 3.82
C ALA A 546 20.21 -37.70 4.92
N VAL A 547 19.14 -36.95 4.69
CA VAL A 547 18.04 -36.77 5.64
C VAL A 547 17.12 -38.02 5.67
N LYS A 548 16.92 -38.70 4.54
CA LYS A 548 16.15 -39.96 4.49
C LYS A 548 16.92 -41.13 5.07
N ALA A 549 18.25 -41.20 4.91
CA ALA A 549 19.08 -42.22 5.50
C ALA A 549 19.20 -42.10 7.04
N GLY A 550 19.14 -40.88 7.59
CA GLY A 550 19.18 -40.66 9.04
C GLY A 550 17.88 -40.99 9.80
N ARG A 551 16.75 -41.18 9.09
CA ARG A 551 15.45 -41.57 9.70
C ARG A 551 15.18 -43.07 9.69
N ALA A 552 16.01 -43.86 9.03
CA ALA A 552 15.86 -45.33 8.97
C ALA A 552 16.71 -46.08 10.02
N THR A 553 17.44 -45.38 10.87
CA THR A 553 18.32 -45.94 11.89
C THR A 553 18.12 -45.38 13.29
N ASN A 554 16.87 -45.07 13.66
CA ASN A 554 16.50 -44.87 15.08
C ASN A 554 15.13 -45.49 15.37
#